data_7179df627c738b24dc0c31edeb38b78c
#
_entry.id   7179df627c738b24dc0c31edeb38b78c
#
_cell.length_a   1.000
_cell.length_b   1.000
_cell.length_c   1.000
_cell.angle_alpha   90.00
_cell.angle_beta   90.00
_cell.angle_gamma   90.00
#
_symmetry.space_group_name_H-M   'P 1'
#
loop_
_entity.id
_entity.type
_entity.pdbx_description
1 polymer ?
#
loop_
_entity_poly.entity_id
_entity_poly.type
_entity_poly.pdbx_seq_one_letter_code
_entity_poly.pdbx_strand_id
1 'polypeptide(L)'
;MAFPDPFAIDFAYELANQLRTLPVEARIALAEVLEAVAYDPVGSGVRYLATLPEEWRLMFFGDGAGMVAYVVSAKHRRLYVTHITWAG
;
A
#
# COMPACT_ATOMS: atom_id res chain seq x y z
N MET A 1 26.94 -5.91 5.77
CA MET A 1 26.01 -4.75 5.72
C MET A 1 24.61 -5.22 6.04
N ALA A 2 23.97 -4.58 6.99
CA ALA A 2 22.60 -4.91 7.35
C ALA A 2 21.64 -4.17 6.45
N PHE A 3 20.60 -4.87 5.95
CA PHE A 3 19.53 -4.23 5.22
C PHE A 3 18.58 -3.58 6.22
N PRO A 4 17.98 -2.43 5.88
CA PRO A 4 16.98 -1.83 6.76
C PRO A 4 15.76 -2.74 6.85
N ASP A 5 15.15 -2.77 8.03
CA ASP A 5 13.89 -3.50 8.21
C ASP A 5 12.79 -2.82 7.41
N PRO A 6 11.85 -3.59 6.83
CA PRO A 6 10.69 -3.00 6.19
C PRO A 6 9.79 -2.32 7.21
N PHE A 7 8.99 -1.35 6.73
CA PHE A 7 7.95 -0.76 7.55
C PHE A 7 6.88 -1.81 7.85
N ALA A 8 6.28 -1.74 9.03
CA ALA A 8 5.12 -2.58 9.34
C ALA A 8 3.91 -2.08 8.53
N ILE A 9 3.03 -2.99 8.14
CA ILE A 9 1.86 -2.68 7.33
C ILE A 9 0.61 -2.88 8.17
N ASP A 10 -0.20 -1.82 8.30
CA ASP A 10 -1.51 -1.88 8.94
C ASP A 10 -2.57 -1.55 7.90
N PHE A 11 -3.73 -2.18 8.02
CA PHE A 11 -4.87 -1.92 7.15
C PHE A 11 -5.96 -1.20 7.95
N ALA A 12 -6.62 -0.23 7.31
CA ALA A 12 -7.78 0.39 7.91
C ALA A 12 -8.82 -0.70 8.21
N TYR A 13 -9.50 -0.59 9.34
CA TYR A 13 -10.44 -1.60 9.81
C TYR A 13 -11.53 -1.90 8.76
N GLU A 14 -11.98 -0.87 8.05
CA GLU A 14 -13.04 -0.98 7.06
C GLU A 14 -12.66 -1.86 5.87
N LEU A 15 -11.37 -2.12 5.67
CA LEU A 15 -10.89 -2.90 4.53
C LEU A 15 -10.98 -4.42 4.75
N ALA A 16 -11.29 -4.87 5.96
CA ALA A 16 -11.27 -6.30 6.28
C ALA A 16 -12.17 -7.13 5.35
N ASN A 17 -13.41 -6.67 5.11
CA ASN A 17 -14.32 -7.37 4.21
C ASN A 17 -13.83 -7.34 2.77
N GLN A 18 -13.35 -6.20 2.31
CA GLN A 18 -12.84 -6.05 0.96
C GLN A 18 -11.67 -6.99 0.71
N LEU A 19 -10.74 -7.09 1.67
CA LEU A 19 -9.59 -7.99 1.55
C LEU A 19 -10.01 -9.44 1.39
N ARG A 20 -11.05 -9.86 2.13
CA ARG A 20 -11.55 -11.25 2.03
C ARG A 20 -12.24 -11.54 0.70
N THR A 21 -12.82 -10.53 0.07
CA THR A 21 -13.58 -10.72 -1.16
C THR A 21 -12.77 -10.50 -2.42
N LEU A 22 -11.53 -10.00 -2.31
CA LEU A 22 -10.66 -9.87 -3.47
C LEU A 22 -10.34 -11.25 -4.05
N PRO A 23 -10.29 -11.38 -5.39
CA PRO A 23 -9.82 -12.60 -6.02
C PRO A 23 -8.41 -12.97 -5.56
N VAL A 24 -8.07 -14.25 -5.61
CA VAL A 24 -6.76 -14.73 -5.16
C VAL A 24 -5.63 -14.01 -5.89
N GLU A 25 -5.73 -13.85 -7.21
CA GLU A 25 -4.70 -13.16 -7.99
C GLU A 25 -4.53 -11.71 -7.56
N ALA A 26 -5.60 -11.04 -7.18
CA ALA A 26 -5.54 -9.67 -6.70
C ALA A 26 -4.84 -9.59 -5.34
N ARG A 27 -5.14 -10.56 -4.45
CA ARG A 27 -4.50 -10.59 -3.14
C ARG A 27 -3.01 -10.87 -3.22
N ILE A 28 -2.61 -11.75 -4.12
CA ILE A 28 -1.19 -12.05 -4.33
C ILE A 28 -0.48 -10.82 -4.86
N ALA A 29 -1.03 -10.16 -5.88
CA ALA A 29 -0.43 -8.96 -6.47
C ALA A 29 -0.36 -7.82 -5.44
N LEU A 30 -1.38 -7.66 -4.61
CA LEU A 30 -1.39 -6.65 -3.56
C LEU A 30 -0.31 -6.94 -2.51
N ALA A 31 -0.18 -8.19 -2.09
CA ALA A 31 0.84 -8.56 -1.12
C ALA A 31 2.25 -8.27 -1.66
N GLU A 32 2.50 -8.59 -2.92
CA GLU A 32 3.79 -8.34 -3.56
C GLU A 32 4.12 -6.85 -3.60
N VAL A 33 3.15 -6.00 -4.00
CA VAL A 33 3.41 -4.57 -4.08
C VAL A 33 3.58 -3.95 -2.70
N LEU A 34 2.81 -4.38 -1.71
CA LEU A 34 2.95 -3.86 -0.35
C LEU A 34 4.28 -4.27 0.29
N GLU A 35 4.74 -5.47 0.01
CA GLU A 35 6.06 -5.90 0.47
C GLU A 35 7.15 -5.00 -0.10
N ALA A 36 7.11 -4.71 -1.40
CA ALA A 36 8.07 -3.83 -2.04
C ALA A 36 7.99 -2.41 -1.47
N VAL A 37 6.78 -1.88 -1.29
CA VAL A 37 6.56 -0.54 -0.74
C VAL A 37 7.08 -0.44 0.70
N ALA A 38 6.94 -1.51 1.48
CA ALA A 38 7.37 -1.50 2.88
C ALA A 38 8.88 -1.28 3.03
N TYR A 39 9.68 -1.68 2.04
CA TYR A 39 11.12 -1.44 2.06
C TYR A 39 11.49 -0.02 1.63
N ASP A 40 10.68 0.63 0.82
CA ASP A 40 10.93 2.01 0.36
C ASP A 40 9.60 2.75 0.19
N PRO A 41 8.96 3.12 1.32
CA PRO A 41 7.60 3.68 1.27
C PRO A 41 7.48 4.99 0.49
N VAL A 42 8.50 5.82 0.55
CA VAL A 42 8.46 7.13 -0.10
C VAL A 42 8.83 7.04 -1.57
N GLY A 43 9.78 6.16 -1.91
CA GLY A 43 10.26 6.02 -3.27
C GLY A 43 9.42 5.14 -4.16
N SER A 44 8.56 4.28 -3.58
CA SER A 44 7.84 3.26 -4.36
C SER A 44 6.54 3.74 -4.97
N GLY A 45 5.86 4.70 -4.35
CA GLY A 45 4.56 5.16 -4.82
C GLY A 45 4.61 6.57 -5.36
N VAL A 46 3.45 7.05 -5.80
CA VAL A 46 3.28 8.43 -6.22
C VAL A 46 2.38 9.16 -5.23
N ARG A 47 2.49 10.48 -5.22
CA ARG A 47 1.69 11.32 -4.36
C ARG A 47 0.21 11.12 -4.67
N TYR A 48 -0.62 10.92 -3.64
CA TYR A 48 -2.05 10.64 -3.83
C TYR A 48 -2.76 11.80 -4.53
N LEU A 49 -2.67 12.99 -3.94
CA LEU A 49 -3.19 14.23 -4.51
C LEU A 49 -2.23 15.35 -4.17
N ALA A 50 -2.07 16.31 -5.08
CA ALA A 50 -1.16 17.43 -4.85
C ALA A 50 -1.57 18.30 -3.65
N THR A 51 -2.85 18.27 -3.27
CA THR A 51 -3.38 19.04 -2.14
C THR A 51 -3.26 18.31 -0.81
N LEU A 52 -2.94 17.03 -0.82
CA LEU A 52 -2.74 16.25 0.41
C LEU A 52 -1.26 16.25 0.80
N PRO A 53 -0.95 16.01 2.08
CA PRO A 53 0.44 15.84 2.51
C PRO A 53 1.14 14.75 1.70
N GLU A 54 2.45 14.89 1.52
CA GLU A 54 3.22 13.93 0.71
C GLU A 54 3.27 12.53 1.32
N GLU A 55 2.92 12.38 2.60
CA GLU A 55 2.81 11.09 3.25
C GLU A 55 1.65 10.25 2.71
N TRP A 56 0.68 10.88 2.06
CA TRP A 56 -0.43 10.21 1.40
C TRP A 56 0.00 9.81 0.00
N ARG A 57 0.09 8.51 -0.25
CA ARG A 57 0.63 7.97 -1.49
C ARG A 57 -0.28 6.88 -2.05
N LEU A 58 -0.07 6.56 -3.31
CA LEU A 58 -0.76 5.44 -3.94
C LEU A 58 0.20 4.64 -4.81
N MET A 59 -0.18 3.41 -5.09
CA MET A 59 0.56 2.49 -5.93
C MET A 59 -0.42 1.62 -6.71
N PHE A 60 -0.09 1.32 -7.96
CA PHE A 60 -0.89 0.40 -8.77
C PHE A 60 -0.38 -1.02 -8.62
N PHE A 61 -1.27 -1.99 -8.73
CA PHE A 61 -0.91 -3.41 -8.68
C PHE A 61 -1.78 -4.18 -9.67
N GLY A 62 -1.38 -5.45 -9.93
CA GLY A 62 -2.14 -6.30 -10.84
C GLY A 62 -2.23 -5.74 -12.26
N ASP A 63 -1.10 -5.28 -12.82
CA ASP A 63 -1.01 -4.71 -14.16
C ASP A 63 -1.95 -3.50 -14.36
N GLY A 64 -2.15 -2.73 -13.30
CA GLY A 64 -2.97 -1.53 -13.36
C GLY A 64 -4.44 -1.75 -13.05
N ALA A 65 -4.87 -2.99 -12.85
CA ALA A 65 -6.27 -3.27 -12.50
C ALA A 65 -6.59 -2.89 -11.06
N GLY A 66 -5.58 -2.80 -10.20
CA GLY A 66 -5.74 -2.44 -8.81
C GLY A 66 -4.98 -1.17 -8.43
N MET A 67 -5.46 -0.53 -7.39
CA MET A 67 -4.80 0.64 -6.80
C MET A 67 -4.88 0.52 -5.28
N VAL A 68 -3.79 0.83 -4.60
CA VAL A 68 -3.74 0.87 -3.15
C VAL A 68 -3.28 2.25 -2.71
N ALA A 69 -4.01 2.85 -1.79
CA ALA A 69 -3.64 4.12 -1.18
C ALA A 69 -3.18 3.88 0.25
N TYR A 70 -2.15 4.60 0.66
CA TYR A 70 -1.56 4.39 1.98
C TYR A 70 -0.97 5.70 2.51
N VAL A 71 -0.83 5.76 3.83
CA VAL A 71 -0.18 6.86 4.52
C VAL A 71 1.12 6.33 5.13
N VAL A 72 2.21 7.04 4.92
CA VAL A 72 3.52 6.67 5.46
C VAL A 72 3.76 7.41 6.76
N SER A 73 4.04 6.67 7.83
CA SER A 73 4.50 7.25 9.09
C SER A 73 5.96 6.86 9.30
N ALA A 74 6.87 7.75 8.96
CA ALA A 74 8.29 7.53 9.18
C ALA A 74 8.62 7.42 10.67
N LYS A 75 7.94 8.21 11.49
CA LYS A 75 8.14 8.22 12.94
C LYS A 75 7.86 6.85 13.55
N HIS A 76 6.79 6.20 13.11
CA HIS A 76 6.38 4.89 13.65
C HIS A 76 6.84 3.73 12.77
N ARG A 77 7.48 4.01 11.64
CA ARG A 77 7.89 3.02 10.64
C ARG A 77 6.72 2.12 10.26
N ARG A 78 5.60 2.75 9.88
CA ARG A 78 4.37 2.05 9.52
C ARG A 78 3.77 2.60 8.26
N LEU A 79 3.14 1.71 7.49
CA LEU A 79 2.26 2.03 6.38
C LEU A 79 0.84 1.77 6.83
N TYR A 80 -0.02 2.75 6.65
CA TYR A 80 -1.46 2.60 6.93
C TYR A 80 -2.17 2.54 5.59
N VAL A 81 -2.63 1.35 5.21
CA VAL A 81 -3.40 1.17 3.97
C VAL A 81 -4.81 1.67 4.22
N THR A 82 -5.23 2.67 3.44
CA THR A 82 -6.51 3.36 3.65
C THR A 82 -7.55 3.01 2.60
N HIS A 83 -7.14 2.70 1.39
CA HIS A 83 -8.06 2.42 0.28
C HIS A 83 -7.47 1.34 -0.62
N ILE A 84 -8.33 0.45 -1.11
CA ILE A 84 -7.98 -0.54 -2.11
C ILE A 84 -9.08 -0.52 -3.17
N THR A 85 -8.69 -0.46 -4.44
CA THR A 85 -9.60 -0.53 -5.56
C THR A 85 -9.17 -1.66 -6.46
N TRP A 86 -10.12 -2.43 -6.96
CA TRP A 86 -9.86 -3.53 -7.89
C TRP A 86 -10.91 -3.54 -8.98
N ALA A 87 -10.46 -3.45 -10.24
CA ALA A 87 -11.31 -3.40 -11.41
C ALA A 87 -11.13 -4.62 -12.34
N GLY A 88 -10.35 -5.58 -11.89
CA GLY A 88 -10.05 -6.77 -12.68
C GLY A 88 -11.12 -7.85 -12.64
#